data_2fa06df9777288e071880ede5db9226a
#
_entry.id   2fa06df9777288e071880ede5db9226a
#
_cell.length_a   1.000
_cell.length_b   1.000
_cell.length_c   1.000
_cell.angle_alpha   90.00
_cell.angle_beta   90.00
_cell.angle_gamma   90.00
#
_symmetry.space_group_name_H-M   'P 1'
#
loop_
_entity.id
_entity.type
_entity.pdbx_description
1 polymer ?
#
loop_
_entity_poly.entity_id
_entity_poly.type
_entity_poly.pdbx_seq_one_letter_code
_entity_poly.pdbx_strand_id
1 'polypeptide(L)'
;MRYAITLTFQSGGMLQLPILPEKLKVSSPGKNKTATVLGIGEVLLLRLKGLRSVSWDSFFPASSAPYVTGSIITPVEALRAIQSARDSREPVQFTLSGSDLDINTQMGVEDFSYDERFGAVGDIYYSIKLSEWKDYSPRRLILSDSGTKTAAAETPKERGGATPVVPKTYTVVRGDSLWAISKRLYGSGSKWTDIYSANRGTIGANPNKI
;
A
#
# COMPACT_ATOMS: atom_id res chain seq x y z
N MET A 1 -25.64 14.70 9.11
CA MET A 1 -24.37 13.98 9.38
C MET A 1 -23.45 14.96 10.08
N ARG A 2 -22.75 14.53 11.14
CA ARG A 2 -21.78 15.40 11.82
C ARG A 2 -20.39 15.02 11.33
N TYR A 3 -19.62 15.99 10.88
CA TYR A 3 -18.20 15.82 10.61
C TYR A 3 -17.46 15.50 11.91
N ALA A 4 -16.60 14.50 11.89
CA ALA A 4 -15.69 14.20 12.98
C ALA A 4 -14.35 13.71 12.45
N ILE A 5 -13.28 14.16 13.09
CA ILE A 5 -11.93 13.67 12.86
C ILE A 5 -11.47 12.99 14.14
N THR A 6 -11.07 11.74 14.02
CA THR A 6 -10.65 10.92 15.14
C THR A 6 -9.28 10.31 14.86
N LEU A 7 -8.39 10.40 15.84
CA LEU A 7 -7.11 9.71 15.88
C LEU A 7 -7.20 8.60 16.92
N THR A 8 -7.05 7.35 16.52
CA THR A 8 -7.00 6.22 17.45
C THR A 8 -5.55 5.73 17.52
N PHE A 9 -4.99 5.71 18.71
CA PHE A 9 -3.62 5.32 18.99
C PHE A 9 -3.52 3.82 19.27
N GLN A 10 -2.41 3.20 18.98
CA GLN A 10 -2.21 1.77 19.28
C GLN A 10 -2.20 1.48 20.79
N SER A 11 -1.85 2.45 21.59
CA SER A 11 -1.93 2.38 23.06
C SER A 11 -3.37 2.26 23.61
N GLY A 12 -4.39 2.28 22.73
CA GLY A 12 -5.82 2.17 23.09
C GLY A 12 -6.50 3.52 23.36
N GLY A 13 -5.77 4.62 23.27
CA GLY A 13 -6.35 5.97 23.39
C GLY A 13 -7.03 6.41 22.10
N MET A 14 -8.10 7.20 22.24
CA MET A 14 -8.80 7.82 21.12
C MET A 14 -8.87 9.33 21.34
N LEU A 15 -8.44 10.10 20.37
CA LEU A 15 -8.51 11.55 20.34
C LEU A 15 -9.48 11.98 19.23
N GLN A 16 -10.68 12.40 19.61
CA GLN A 16 -11.56 13.11 18.70
C GLN A 16 -11.19 14.60 18.76
N LEU A 17 -10.99 15.22 17.60
CA LEU A 17 -10.65 16.64 17.55
C LEU A 17 -11.79 17.48 18.13
N PRO A 18 -11.55 18.27 19.17
CA PRO A 18 -12.57 19.13 19.79
C PRO A 18 -12.97 20.28 18.86
N ILE A 19 -12.04 20.74 18.05
CA ILE A 19 -12.25 21.77 17.03
C ILE A 19 -11.87 21.18 15.67
N LEU A 20 -12.82 21.21 14.74
CA LEU A 20 -12.56 20.81 13.37
C LEU A 20 -11.73 21.88 12.66
N PRO A 21 -10.74 21.47 11.85
CA PRO A 21 -9.96 22.41 11.07
C PRO A 21 -10.80 23.11 10.01
N GLU A 22 -10.50 24.36 9.73
CA GLU A 22 -11.14 25.10 8.63
C GLU A 22 -10.89 24.42 7.28
N LYS A 23 -9.70 23.84 7.10
CA LYS A 23 -9.28 23.17 5.88
C LYS A 23 -8.55 21.88 6.17
N LEU A 24 -8.98 20.80 5.54
CA LEU A 24 -8.27 19.53 5.52
C LEU A 24 -7.65 19.33 4.13
N LYS A 25 -6.32 19.33 4.05
CA LYS A 25 -5.60 19.11 2.80
C LYS A 25 -5.22 17.64 2.67
N VAL A 26 -5.74 16.98 1.64
CA VAL A 26 -5.36 15.61 1.26
C VAL A 26 -4.49 15.68 0.02
N SER A 27 -3.32 15.07 0.06
CA SER A 27 -2.36 15.03 -1.04
C SER A 27 -1.99 13.59 -1.39
N SER A 28 -1.94 13.29 -2.69
CA SER A 28 -1.52 11.99 -3.20
C SER A 28 -0.53 12.21 -4.35
N PRO A 29 0.76 12.39 -4.06
CA PRO A 29 1.75 12.76 -5.06
C PRO A 29 2.00 11.62 -6.04
N GLY A 30 2.13 11.94 -7.33
CA GLY A 30 2.66 11.03 -8.35
C GLY A 30 4.18 10.90 -8.21
N LYS A 31 4.72 9.70 -8.43
CA LYS A 31 6.16 9.42 -8.45
C LYS A 31 6.67 9.18 -9.88
N ASN A 32 5.99 9.76 -10.88
CA ASN A 32 6.37 9.66 -12.27
C ASN A 32 7.77 10.26 -12.51
N LYS A 33 8.46 9.76 -13.53
CA LYS A 33 9.74 10.31 -13.99
C LYS A 33 9.67 10.57 -15.49
N THR A 34 10.27 11.65 -15.95
CA THR A 34 10.55 11.90 -17.37
C THR A 34 11.90 11.32 -17.74
N ALA A 35 12.00 10.80 -18.96
CA ALA A 35 13.24 10.36 -19.58
C ALA A 35 13.26 10.78 -21.04
N THR A 36 14.41 11.24 -21.51
CA THR A 36 14.61 11.53 -22.94
C THR A 36 15.07 10.29 -23.67
N VAL A 37 14.34 9.89 -24.70
CA VAL A 37 14.65 8.73 -25.53
C VAL A 37 15.07 9.22 -26.92
N LEU A 38 16.21 8.74 -27.39
CA LEU A 38 16.72 9.10 -28.70
C LEU A 38 15.72 8.71 -29.80
N GLY A 39 15.37 9.65 -30.67
CA GLY A 39 14.41 9.44 -31.77
C GLY A 39 12.93 9.53 -31.40
N ILE A 40 12.59 9.57 -30.09
CA ILE A 40 11.20 9.69 -29.63
C ILE A 40 10.99 11.05 -28.89
N GLY A 41 12.04 11.57 -28.28
CA GLY A 41 11.96 12.76 -27.44
C GLY A 41 11.72 12.44 -25.97
N GLU A 42 11.02 13.34 -25.28
CA GLU A 42 10.73 13.20 -23.86
C GLU A 42 9.51 12.29 -23.63
N VAL A 43 9.68 11.27 -22.78
CA VAL A 43 8.62 10.33 -22.40
C VAL A 43 8.38 10.35 -20.91
N LEU A 44 7.12 10.25 -20.50
CA LEU A 44 6.71 10.15 -19.10
C LEU A 44 6.61 8.69 -18.67
N LEU A 45 7.47 8.30 -17.75
CA LEU A 45 7.42 6.98 -17.11
C LEU A 45 6.43 7.01 -15.95
N LEU A 46 5.28 6.40 -16.13
CA LEU A 46 4.27 6.27 -15.09
C LEU A 46 4.73 5.29 -14.01
N ARG A 47 4.72 5.75 -12.76
CA ARG A 47 5.10 4.96 -11.58
C ARG A 47 3.95 4.89 -10.59
N LEU A 48 4.09 4.01 -9.60
CA LEU A 48 3.15 3.93 -8.49
C LEU A 48 3.09 5.29 -7.77
N LYS A 49 1.88 5.63 -7.29
CA LYS A 49 1.68 6.84 -6.47
C LYS A 49 2.54 6.79 -5.20
N GLY A 50 2.93 7.96 -4.71
CA GLY A 50 3.54 8.12 -3.39
C GLY A 50 2.52 7.87 -2.26
N LEU A 51 2.99 7.99 -1.03
CA LEU A 51 2.13 7.90 0.13
C LEU A 51 1.14 9.08 0.13
N ARG A 52 -0.11 8.79 0.45
CA ARG A 52 -1.11 9.82 0.69
C ARG A 52 -0.76 10.54 1.98
N SER A 53 -0.88 11.86 1.98
CA SER A 53 -0.71 12.66 3.20
C SER A 53 -1.96 13.50 3.46
N VAL A 54 -2.21 13.72 4.73
CA VAL A 54 -3.29 14.56 5.24
C VAL A 54 -2.67 15.61 6.15
N SER A 55 -3.01 16.87 5.97
CA SER A 55 -2.50 17.95 6.84
C SER A 55 -3.58 18.98 7.13
N TRP A 56 -3.51 19.55 8.32
CA TRP A 56 -4.41 20.60 8.77
C TRP A 56 -3.81 21.41 9.90
N ASP A 57 -4.40 22.58 10.11
CA ASP A 57 -4.14 23.46 11.23
C ASP A 57 -5.40 23.58 12.09
N SER A 58 -5.27 23.57 13.42
CA SER A 58 -6.37 23.72 14.35
C SER A 58 -5.82 24.14 15.72
N PHE A 59 -6.65 24.10 16.75
CA PHE A 59 -6.21 24.35 18.11
C PHE A 59 -6.95 23.48 19.11
N PHE A 60 -6.34 23.27 20.27
CA PHE A 60 -6.95 22.63 21.41
C PHE A 60 -7.37 23.71 22.40
N PRO A 61 -8.67 23.86 22.69
CA PRO A 61 -9.17 24.90 23.58
C PRO A 61 -8.88 24.55 25.05
N ALA A 62 -8.45 25.52 25.82
CA ALA A 62 -8.24 25.38 27.27
C ALA A 62 -9.55 25.27 28.04
N SER A 63 -10.64 25.82 27.51
CA SER A 63 -11.94 25.87 28.14
C SER A 63 -13.06 25.38 27.23
N SER A 64 -14.16 24.93 27.84
CA SER A 64 -15.36 24.55 27.11
C SER A 64 -16.00 25.76 26.45
N ALA A 65 -16.34 25.63 25.16
CA ALA A 65 -17.03 26.65 24.40
C ALA A 65 -18.13 26.01 23.53
N PRO A 66 -19.17 26.76 23.12
CA PRO A 66 -20.29 26.22 22.33
C PRO A 66 -19.90 25.59 20.99
N TYR A 67 -18.72 25.92 20.46
CA TYR A 67 -18.18 25.39 19.20
C TYR A 67 -17.33 24.14 19.39
N VAL A 68 -17.10 23.68 20.62
CA VAL A 68 -16.36 22.43 20.89
C VAL A 68 -17.27 21.23 20.62
N THR A 69 -16.85 20.38 19.68
CA THR A 69 -17.61 19.21 19.22
C THR A 69 -16.92 17.92 19.64
N GLY A 70 -16.95 17.53 20.88
CA GLY A 70 -16.31 16.28 21.30
C GLY A 70 -16.02 16.24 22.78
N SER A 71 -15.34 15.20 23.22
CA SER A 71 -14.86 15.11 24.60
C SER A 71 -13.78 16.16 24.83
N ILE A 72 -13.94 16.92 25.91
CA ILE A 72 -12.91 17.88 26.32
C ILE A 72 -11.74 17.09 26.88
N ILE A 73 -10.67 17.07 26.11
CA ILE A 73 -9.34 16.64 26.55
C ILE A 73 -8.52 17.89 26.83
N THR A 74 -7.68 17.88 27.85
CA THR A 74 -6.82 19.03 28.09
C THR A 74 -5.82 19.20 26.93
N PRO A 75 -5.49 20.45 26.51
CA PRO A 75 -4.56 20.69 25.42
C PRO A 75 -3.23 19.94 25.57
N VAL A 76 -2.72 19.91 26.79
CA VAL A 76 -1.45 19.23 27.11
C VAL A 76 -1.55 17.71 26.96
N GLU A 77 -2.68 17.09 27.33
CA GLU A 77 -2.89 15.64 27.14
C GLU A 77 -3.01 15.31 25.65
N ALA A 78 -3.72 16.12 24.86
CA ALA A 78 -3.81 15.95 23.42
C ALA A 78 -2.43 16.03 22.74
N LEU A 79 -1.62 17.04 23.13
CA LEU A 79 -0.23 17.16 22.66
C LEU A 79 0.60 15.93 22.99
N ARG A 80 0.57 15.49 24.26
CA ARG A 80 1.34 14.34 24.72
C ARG A 80 0.96 13.07 23.99
N ALA A 81 -0.33 12.86 23.69
CA ALA A 81 -0.81 11.70 22.95
C ALA A 81 -0.24 11.67 21.53
N ILE A 82 -0.26 12.80 20.82
CA ILE A 82 0.28 12.90 19.46
C ILE A 82 1.81 12.77 19.47
N GLN A 83 2.50 13.42 20.40
CA GLN A 83 3.96 13.31 20.54
C GLN A 83 4.39 11.89 20.87
N SER A 84 3.69 11.22 21.80
CA SER A 84 3.97 9.84 22.17
C SER A 84 3.83 8.89 20.96
N ALA A 85 2.78 9.04 20.16
CA ALA A 85 2.61 8.24 18.95
C ALA A 85 3.73 8.46 17.92
N ARG A 86 4.20 9.70 17.77
CA ARG A 86 5.34 10.02 16.90
C ARG A 86 6.63 9.41 17.43
N ASP A 87 6.90 9.55 18.70
CA ASP A 87 8.16 9.14 19.34
C ASP A 87 8.25 7.61 19.47
N SER A 88 7.13 6.93 19.71
CA SER A 88 7.05 5.46 19.69
C SER A 88 7.11 4.86 18.27
N ARG A 89 7.00 5.70 17.21
CA ARG A 89 6.95 5.29 15.81
C ARG A 89 5.78 4.36 15.48
N GLU A 90 4.70 4.50 16.23
CA GLU A 90 3.50 3.72 16.02
C GLU A 90 2.54 4.43 15.06
N PRO A 91 1.92 3.71 14.13
CA PRO A 91 0.91 4.30 13.27
C PRO A 91 -0.36 4.63 14.07
N VAL A 92 -0.99 5.71 13.66
CA VAL A 92 -2.25 6.21 14.21
C VAL A 92 -3.35 5.90 13.20
N GLN A 93 -4.49 5.38 13.66
CA GLN A 93 -5.65 5.23 12.79
C GLN A 93 -6.31 6.60 12.65
N PHE A 94 -6.23 7.18 11.46
CA PHE A 94 -6.92 8.41 11.09
C PHE A 94 -8.28 8.08 10.50
N THR A 95 -9.35 8.61 11.13
CA THR A 95 -10.73 8.43 10.66
C THR A 95 -11.38 9.80 10.45
N LEU A 96 -11.82 10.06 9.23
CA LEU A 96 -12.69 11.18 8.88
C LEU A 96 -14.07 10.63 8.61
N SER A 97 -15.04 10.99 9.43
CA SER A 97 -16.45 10.58 9.31
C SER A 97 -17.36 11.75 8.98
N GLY A 98 -18.50 11.45 8.36
CA GLY A 98 -19.50 12.45 7.98
C GLY A 98 -19.19 13.22 6.69
N SER A 99 -18.15 12.82 5.97
CA SER A 99 -17.75 13.38 4.67
C SER A 99 -17.88 12.30 3.59
N ASP A 100 -18.18 12.70 2.36
CA ASP A 100 -18.17 11.81 1.18
C ASP A 100 -16.75 11.25 0.89
N LEU A 101 -15.71 11.83 1.48
CA LEU A 101 -14.34 11.36 1.35
C LEU A 101 -14.05 10.08 2.15
N ASP A 102 -14.79 9.82 3.22
CA ASP A 102 -14.72 8.66 4.12
C ASP A 102 -13.31 8.05 4.21
N ILE A 103 -12.41 8.74 4.94
CA ILE A 103 -11.01 8.31 5.06
C ILE A 103 -10.86 7.55 6.37
N ASN A 104 -10.48 6.29 6.26
CA ASN A 104 -10.16 5.44 7.39
C ASN A 104 -8.87 4.67 7.09
N THR A 105 -7.73 5.21 7.53
CA THR A 105 -6.42 4.70 7.10
C THR A 105 -5.40 4.84 8.22
N GLN A 106 -4.49 3.89 8.33
CA GLN A 106 -3.34 4.00 9.22
C GLN A 106 -2.34 5.01 8.67
N MET A 107 -1.92 5.94 9.52
CA MET A 107 -1.01 7.01 9.16
C MET A 107 0.07 7.19 10.22
N GLY A 108 1.26 7.58 9.80
CA GLY A 108 2.33 8.01 10.70
C GLY A 108 2.32 9.53 10.85
N VAL A 109 2.66 10.03 12.02
CA VAL A 109 2.88 11.46 12.25
C VAL A 109 4.19 11.86 11.59
N GLU A 110 4.11 12.62 10.49
CA GLU A 110 5.27 13.07 9.73
C GLU A 110 5.81 14.39 10.29
N ASP A 111 4.91 15.32 10.57
CA ASP A 111 5.25 16.62 11.14
C ASP A 111 4.18 17.04 12.16
N PHE A 112 4.63 17.65 13.24
CA PHE A 112 3.73 18.16 14.28
C PHE A 112 4.42 19.33 14.97
N SER A 113 3.85 20.52 14.79
CA SER A 113 4.28 21.76 15.42
C SER A 113 3.13 22.38 16.20
N TYR A 114 3.44 23.12 17.23
CA TYR A 114 2.46 23.80 18.07
C TYR A 114 3.03 25.08 18.66
N ASP A 115 2.13 26.01 18.93
CA ASP A 115 2.43 27.31 19.55
C ASP A 115 1.30 27.72 20.50
N GLU A 116 1.65 28.53 21.49
CA GLU A 116 0.71 29.19 22.38
C GLU A 116 0.68 30.69 22.01
N ARG A 117 -0.50 31.28 21.92
CA ARG A 117 -0.66 32.69 21.52
C ARG A 117 -1.00 33.56 22.69
N PHE A 118 -0.25 34.68 22.84
CA PHE A 118 -0.55 35.71 23.81
C PHE A 118 -1.93 36.33 23.51
N GLY A 119 -2.83 36.27 24.46
CA GLY A 119 -4.23 36.72 24.34
C GLY A 119 -5.27 35.59 24.35
N ALA A 120 -4.84 34.34 24.13
CA ALA A 120 -5.65 33.15 24.28
C ALA A 120 -4.94 32.16 25.23
N VAL A 121 -4.80 32.56 26.50
CA VAL A 121 -4.00 31.80 27.48
C VAL A 121 -4.54 30.40 27.70
N GLY A 122 -3.67 29.40 27.45
CA GLY A 122 -3.98 27.99 27.60
C GLY A 122 -4.51 27.30 26.34
N ASP A 123 -4.93 28.03 25.32
CA ASP A 123 -5.24 27.47 24.03
C ASP A 123 -3.94 27.12 23.28
N ILE A 124 -3.85 25.92 22.74
CA ILE A 124 -2.65 25.48 21.99
C ILE A 124 -3.01 25.32 20.54
N TYR A 125 -2.42 26.14 19.70
CA TYR A 125 -2.52 26.05 18.24
C TYR A 125 -1.53 25.02 17.72
N TYR A 126 -1.94 24.23 16.72
CA TYR A 126 -1.08 23.20 16.17
C TYR A 126 -1.27 23.03 14.68
N SER A 127 -0.20 22.61 14.02
CA SER A 127 -0.18 22.13 12.66
C SER A 127 0.28 20.69 12.65
N ILE A 128 -0.42 19.83 11.93
CA ILE A 128 -0.09 18.42 11.84
C ILE A 128 -0.10 17.95 10.39
N LYS A 129 0.86 17.08 10.08
CA LYS A 129 0.92 16.36 8.82
C LYS A 129 1.07 14.87 9.08
N LEU A 130 0.13 14.10 8.57
CA LEU A 130 0.12 12.66 8.63
C LEU A 130 0.43 12.09 7.24
N SER A 131 1.20 11.01 7.17
CA SER A 131 1.47 10.27 5.93
C SER A 131 1.00 8.83 6.05
N GLU A 132 0.43 8.29 4.98
CA GLU A 132 -0.05 6.91 4.91
C GLU A 132 1.05 5.94 5.35
N TRP A 133 0.73 5.12 6.33
CA TRP A 133 1.61 4.07 6.80
C TRP A 133 1.25 2.75 6.09
N LYS A 134 2.28 2.02 5.70
CA LYS A 134 2.14 0.67 5.12
C LYS A 134 3.03 -0.28 5.89
N ASP A 135 2.47 -1.41 6.26
CA ASP A 135 3.27 -2.47 6.88
C ASP A 135 4.35 -2.95 5.91
N TYR A 136 5.60 -2.81 6.33
CA TYR A 136 6.79 -3.24 5.59
C TYR A 136 7.53 -4.37 6.32
N SER A 137 6.91 -4.96 7.33
CA SER A 137 7.49 -6.07 8.08
C SER A 137 7.80 -7.24 7.13
N PRO A 138 8.99 -7.83 7.19
CA PRO A 138 9.33 -8.98 6.37
C PRO A 138 8.40 -10.14 6.72
N ARG A 139 7.68 -10.65 5.74
CA ARG A 139 6.84 -11.84 5.92
C ARG A 139 7.74 -13.04 6.18
N ARG A 140 7.63 -13.65 7.35
CA ARG A 140 8.31 -14.89 7.66
C ARG A 140 7.67 -16.01 6.85
N LEU A 141 8.40 -16.56 5.89
CA LEU A 141 7.98 -17.78 5.21
C LEU A 141 8.20 -18.93 6.18
N ILE A 142 7.13 -19.48 6.73
CA ILE A 142 7.16 -20.73 7.45
C ILE A 142 7.18 -21.83 6.39
N LEU A 143 8.36 -22.36 6.11
CA LEU A 143 8.47 -23.59 5.34
C LEU A 143 7.97 -24.73 6.25
N SER A 144 6.73 -25.13 6.08
CA SER A 144 6.26 -26.37 6.71
C SER A 144 6.98 -27.54 6.06
N ASP A 145 7.72 -28.28 6.86
CA ASP A 145 8.54 -29.44 6.48
C ASP A 145 7.70 -30.70 6.24
N SER A 146 6.54 -30.54 5.61
CA SER A 146 5.75 -31.67 5.12
C SER A 146 5.86 -31.71 3.61
N GLY A 147 6.65 -32.63 3.14
CA GLY A 147 7.08 -33.01 1.78
C GLY A 147 6.16 -32.79 0.58
N THR A 148 5.48 -31.66 0.46
CA THR A 148 4.76 -31.28 -0.74
C THR A 148 5.11 -29.82 -1.03
N LYS A 149 5.95 -29.61 -2.04
CA LYS A 149 6.35 -28.30 -2.54
C LYS A 149 5.14 -27.58 -3.13
N THR A 150 4.45 -26.81 -2.31
CA THR A 150 3.54 -25.77 -2.81
C THR A 150 3.96 -24.46 -2.16
N ALA A 151 5.03 -23.87 -2.67
CA ALA A 151 5.35 -22.50 -2.40
C ALA A 151 4.34 -21.64 -3.19
N ALA A 152 3.22 -21.30 -2.57
CA ALA A 152 2.40 -20.20 -3.04
C ALA A 152 3.10 -18.90 -2.63
N ALA A 153 4.13 -18.53 -3.38
CA ALA A 153 4.55 -17.14 -3.44
C ALA A 153 3.42 -16.40 -4.17
N GLU A 154 2.73 -15.50 -3.48
CA GLU A 154 1.98 -14.47 -4.19
C GLU A 154 3.00 -13.67 -5.01
N THR A 155 3.16 -14.08 -6.26
CA THR A 155 3.88 -13.32 -7.26
C THR A 155 3.21 -11.95 -7.38
N PRO A 156 4.00 -10.86 -7.46
CA PRO A 156 3.47 -9.56 -7.83
C PRO A 156 2.67 -9.75 -9.12
N LYS A 157 1.42 -9.30 -9.12
CA LYS A 157 0.52 -9.37 -10.27
C LYS A 157 1.27 -8.89 -11.51
N GLU A 158 1.66 -9.84 -12.34
CA GLU A 158 2.35 -9.57 -13.60
C GLU A 158 1.50 -8.60 -14.43
N ARG A 159 2.15 -7.63 -15.04
CA ARG A 159 1.54 -6.75 -16.02
C ARG A 159 0.82 -7.63 -17.04
N GLY A 160 -0.48 -7.37 -17.26
CA GLY A 160 -1.30 -8.14 -18.19
C GLY A 160 -0.73 -8.14 -19.61
N GLY A 161 0.22 -9.03 -19.85
CA GLY A 161 0.52 -9.55 -21.15
C GLY A 161 -0.50 -10.65 -21.43
N ALA A 162 -1.16 -10.61 -22.57
CA ALA A 162 -2.08 -11.66 -22.99
C ALA A 162 -1.41 -13.02 -22.77
N THR A 163 -2.01 -13.87 -21.95
CA THR A 163 -1.56 -15.25 -21.75
C THR A 163 -1.56 -15.91 -23.13
N PRO A 164 -0.43 -16.45 -23.62
CA PRO A 164 -0.42 -17.15 -24.90
C PRO A 164 -1.43 -18.28 -24.83
N VAL A 165 -2.42 -18.28 -25.70
CA VAL A 165 -3.36 -19.39 -25.81
C VAL A 165 -2.56 -20.57 -26.33
N VAL A 166 -2.23 -21.51 -25.45
CA VAL A 166 -1.51 -22.73 -25.80
C VAL A 166 -2.47 -23.60 -26.62
N PRO A 167 -2.16 -23.91 -27.90
CA PRO A 167 -3.01 -24.77 -28.71
C PRO A 167 -3.12 -26.15 -28.07
N LYS A 168 -4.31 -26.74 -28.09
CA LYS A 168 -4.56 -28.08 -27.50
C LYS A 168 -3.77 -29.18 -28.19
N THR A 169 -3.36 -28.98 -29.44
CA THR A 169 -2.60 -29.93 -30.23
C THR A 169 -1.51 -29.20 -31.02
N TYR A 170 -0.34 -29.81 -31.10
CA TYR A 170 0.79 -29.33 -31.91
C TYR A 170 1.29 -30.47 -32.82
N THR A 171 1.42 -30.21 -34.11
CA THR A 171 1.95 -31.17 -35.06
C THR A 171 3.48 -31.05 -35.09
N VAL A 172 4.16 -32.11 -34.71
CA VAL A 172 5.63 -32.18 -34.70
C VAL A 172 6.17 -32.10 -36.12
N VAL A 173 7.19 -31.28 -36.35
CA VAL A 173 7.86 -31.08 -37.61
C VAL A 173 9.31 -31.59 -37.52
N ARG A 174 9.84 -32.06 -38.62
CA ARG A 174 11.23 -32.55 -38.68
C ARG A 174 12.22 -31.51 -38.15
N GLY A 175 12.98 -31.88 -37.11
CA GLY A 175 13.95 -31.01 -36.44
C GLY A 175 13.42 -30.44 -35.12
N ASP A 176 12.17 -30.69 -34.76
CA ASP A 176 11.65 -30.32 -33.41
C ASP A 176 12.26 -31.20 -32.32
N SER A 177 12.28 -30.66 -31.13
CA SER A 177 12.54 -31.40 -29.89
C SER A 177 11.52 -31.05 -28.86
N LEU A 178 11.21 -31.95 -27.93
CA LEU A 178 10.26 -31.68 -26.85
C LEU A 178 10.63 -30.44 -26.04
N TRP A 179 11.92 -30.18 -25.87
CA TRP A 179 12.40 -28.98 -25.21
C TRP A 179 12.09 -27.71 -26.02
N ALA A 180 12.30 -27.71 -27.32
CA ALA A 180 12.02 -26.58 -28.20
C ALA A 180 10.51 -26.32 -28.31
N ILE A 181 9.71 -27.38 -28.42
CA ILE A 181 8.24 -27.31 -28.42
C ILE A 181 7.75 -26.72 -27.09
N SER A 182 8.25 -27.21 -25.96
CA SER A 182 7.94 -26.72 -24.63
C SER A 182 8.27 -25.24 -24.46
N LYS A 183 9.47 -24.83 -24.91
CA LYS A 183 9.88 -23.42 -24.86
C LYS A 183 8.98 -22.53 -25.71
N ARG A 184 8.55 -22.98 -26.88
CA ARG A 184 7.68 -22.25 -27.81
C ARG A 184 6.26 -22.10 -27.27
N LEU A 185 5.68 -23.17 -26.71
CA LEU A 185 4.28 -23.21 -26.30
C LEU A 185 4.05 -22.73 -24.87
N TYR A 186 4.97 -23.02 -23.96
CA TYR A 186 4.85 -22.71 -22.53
C TYR A 186 5.84 -21.66 -22.03
N GLY A 187 6.67 -21.11 -22.92
CA GLY A 187 7.68 -20.12 -22.56
C GLY A 187 8.89 -20.69 -21.80
N SER A 188 8.86 -21.96 -21.43
CA SER A 188 9.92 -22.64 -20.68
C SER A 188 10.21 -24.02 -21.25
N GLY A 189 11.48 -24.29 -21.55
CA GLY A 189 11.91 -25.61 -22.04
C GLY A 189 11.81 -26.71 -20.99
N SER A 190 11.82 -26.39 -19.68
CA SER A 190 11.79 -27.37 -18.59
C SER A 190 10.50 -28.20 -18.51
N LYS A 191 9.41 -27.72 -19.14
CA LYS A 191 8.12 -28.46 -19.19
C LYS A 191 8.08 -29.57 -20.25
N TRP A 192 9.20 -29.86 -20.91
CA TRP A 192 9.27 -30.96 -21.86
C TRP A 192 8.93 -32.32 -21.25
N THR A 193 9.23 -32.49 -19.97
CA THR A 193 8.90 -33.71 -19.20
C THR A 193 7.40 -33.94 -19.10
N ASP A 194 6.62 -32.87 -18.94
CA ASP A 194 5.16 -32.94 -18.85
C ASP A 194 4.57 -33.34 -20.21
N ILE A 195 5.09 -32.75 -21.29
CA ILE A 195 4.70 -33.14 -22.67
C ILE A 195 5.03 -34.59 -22.92
N TYR A 196 6.23 -35.06 -22.54
CA TYR A 196 6.64 -36.43 -22.71
C TYR A 196 5.77 -37.40 -21.91
N SER A 197 5.53 -37.12 -20.67
CA SER A 197 4.69 -38.00 -19.81
C SER A 197 3.27 -38.12 -20.33
N ALA A 198 2.67 -37.01 -20.80
CA ALA A 198 1.33 -37.01 -21.38
C ALA A 198 1.23 -37.75 -22.73
N ASN A 199 2.35 -37.86 -23.48
CA ASN A 199 2.39 -38.46 -24.83
C ASN A 199 3.27 -39.70 -24.92
N ARG A 200 3.64 -40.30 -23.79
CA ARG A 200 4.56 -41.44 -23.72
C ARG A 200 4.12 -42.66 -24.57
N GLY A 201 2.80 -42.86 -24.68
CA GLY A 201 2.24 -43.93 -25.51
C GLY A 201 2.49 -43.73 -27.01
N THR A 202 2.58 -42.49 -27.48
CA THR A 202 2.81 -42.14 -28.88
C THR A 202 4.30 -42.00 -29.19
N ILE A 203 5.07 -41.41 -28.25
CA ILE A 203 6.51 -41.12 -28.43
C ILE A 203 7.35 -42.38 -28.15
N GLY A 204 6.89 -43.27 -27.29
CA GLY A 204 7.63 -44.48 -26.89
C GLY A 204 8.67 -44.22 -25.79
N ALA A 205 9.62 -45.15 -25.63
CA ALA A 205 10.60 -45.11 -24.55
C ALA A 205 11.69 -44.06 -24.68
N ASN A 206 11.88 -43.49 -25.87
CA ASN A 206 12.97 -42.54 -26.13
C ASN A 206 12.42 -41.14 -26.43
N PRO A 207 12.56 -40.18 -25.51
CA PRO A 207 12.03 -38.82 -25.66
C PRO A 207 12.70 -37.98 -26.74
N ASN A 208 13.83 -38.46 -27.29
CA ASN A 208 14.57 -37.79 -28.36
C ASN A 208 14.15 -38.22 -29.77
N LYS A 209 13.24 -39.18 -29.87
CA LYS A 209 12.66 -39.63 -31.14
C LYS A 209 11.19 -39.23 -31.19
N ILE A 210 10.92 -38.00 -31.66
CA ILE A 210 9.57 -37.48 -31.83
C ILE A 210 9.28 -37.21 -33.28
#